data_33efd9ef61bdba02076577f53f8e9f8f
#
_entry.id   33efd9ef61bdba02076577f53f8e9f8f
#
_cell.length_a   1.000
_cell.length_b   1.000
_cell.length_c   1.000
_cell.angle_alpha   90.00
_cell.angle_beta   90.00
_cell.angle_gamma   90.00
#
_symmetry.space_group_name_H-M   'P 1'
#
loop_
_entity.id
_entity.type
_entity.pdbx_description
1 polymer ?
#
loop_
_entity_poly.entity_id
_entity_poly.type
_entity_poly.pdbx_seq_one_letter_code
_entity_poly.pdbx_strand_id
1 'polypeptide(L)'
;MERYEKQMLFNEIGQEGQKKLLSKKAVIIGCGALGTVISNNLARSGVGYLRIIDRDYIEISNLQRQILFDEEDIENNLPKAIAAEKKLRKINSSIYIESRITDVNSKNIEGLCTGMDIILDATDNLQTRYLINDISIKLNIPWVYGGVIGSSGMVHTIIPHITPCLRCMFPEIPPIGSTETCDTVGVLNSITSIVASMESMEAMKILIDRKDAVIKGLLYMDIWNNDFEMIDLKIDKNCTVCGKNQFEILNTTFDEAVYLCGKNSIQINPLQKSVSTESIVNRLKALDIDYKQNVYFIKFNVEDVQITLFYDGRAILKNTSDINRARSLYARYIGN
;
A
#
# COMPACT_ATOMS: atom_id res chain seq x y z
N MET A 1 -5.85 23.40 17.26
CA MET A 1 -5.55 22.57 18.46
C MET A 1 -6.81 21.99 19.09
N GLU A 2 -7.94 22.70 19.07
CA GLU A 2 -9.25 22.21 19.61
C GLU A 2 -9.62 20.81 19.12
N ARG A 3 -9.47 20.52 17.81
CA ARG A 3 -9.71 19.20 17.20
C ARG A 3 -9.03 18.05 17.95
N TYR A 4 -7.87 18.27 18.54
CA TYR A 4 -7.02 17.26 19.19
C TYR A 4 -7.06 17.34 20.73
N GLU A 5 -8.00 18.09 21.31
CA GLU A 5 -8.06 18.33 22.75
C GLU A 5 -8.04 17.04 23.56
N LYS A 6 -8.89 16.07 23.20
CA LYS A 6 -8.97 14.78 23.91
C LYS A 6 -7.71 13.94 23.76
N GLN A 7 -7.05 14.01 22.59
CA GLN A 7 -5.78 13.32 22.34
C GLN A 7 -4.64 13.94 23.18
N MET A 8 -4.63 15.27 23.31
CA MET A 8 -3.63 15.98 24.13
C MET A 8 -3.79 15.78 25.63
N LEU A 9 -4.97 15.36 26.12
CA LEU A 9 -5.16 14.97 27.53
C LEU A 9 -4.45 13.65 27.89
N PHE A 10 -4.15 12.83 26.90
CA PHE A 10 -3.33 11.65 27.12
C PHE A 10 -1.86 12.06 27.32
N ASN A 11 -1.34 11.84 28.52
CA ASN A 11 -0.05 12.37 28.98
C ASN A 11 1.13 12.04 28.04
N GLU A 12 1.13 10.86 27.44
CA GLU A 12 2.20 10.40 26.55
C GLU A 12 2.27 11.22 25.24
N ILE A 13 1.16 11.81 24.82
CA ILE A 13 1.10 12.70 23.67
C ILE A 13 1.24 14.16 24.11
N GLY A 14 0.36 14.63 24.99
CA GLY A 14 0.34 16.00 25.47
C GLY A 14 0.29 17.04 24.33
N GLN A 15 0.53 18.27 24.66
CA GLN A 15 0.60 19.37 23.67
C GLN A 15 1.84 19.26 22.78
N GLU A 16 2.98 18.85 23.35
CA GLU A 16 4.23 18.76 22.60
C GLU A 16 4.22 17.60 21.59
N GLY A 17 3.67 16.45 21.98
CA GLY A 17 3.49 15.33 21.05
C GLY A 17 2.56 15.70 19.90
N GLN A 18 1.48 16.44 20.18
CA GLN A 18 0.56 16.91 19.12
C GLN A 18 1.25 17.88 18.16
N LYS A 19 2.08 18.79 18.66
CA LYS A 19 2.88 19.70 17.81
C LYS A 19 3.84 18.90 16.92
N LYS A 20 4.48 17.87 17.47
CA LYS A 20 5.33 16.94 16.69
C LYS A 20 4.52 16.27 15.58
N LEU A 21 3.38 15.64 15.89
CA LEU A 21 2.52 15.00 14.88
C LEU A 21 2.19 15.92 13.73
N LEU A 22 1.80 17.17 14.02
CA LEU A 22 1.46 18.19 13.01
C LEU A 22 2.65 18.57 12.09
N SER A 23 3.87 18.38 12.53
CA SER A 23 5.08 18.64 11.74
C SER A 23 5.60 17.43 10.95
N LYS A 24 5.06 16.25 11.18
CA LYS A 24 5.55 14.97 10.66
C LYS A 24 4.89 14.55 9.36
N LYS A 25 5.60 13.70 8.62
CA LYS A 25 5.23 13.21 7.30
C LYS A 25 5.21 11.68 7.28
N ALA A 26 4.09 11.10 6.88
CA ALA A 26 3.95 9.65 6.74
C ALA A 26 3.62 9.28 5.28
N VAL A 27 4.19 8.19 4.80
CA VAL A 27 3.79 7.56 3.53
C VAL A 27 3.12 6.22 3.83
N ILE A 28 1.95 6.02 3.23
CA ILE A 28 1.15 4.80 3.34
C ILE A 28 1.20 4.12 1.98
N ILE A 29 1.79 2.93 1.93
CA ILE A 29 1.93 2.12 0.72
C ILE A 29 0.82 1.09 0.69
N GLY A 30 -0.15 1.29 -0.20
CA GLY A 30 -1.41 0.59 -0.27
C GLY A 30 -2.56 1.39 0.37
N CYS A 31 -3.73 1.38 -0.27
CA CYS A 31 -4.96 2.00 0.24
C CYS A 31 -6.12 0.98 0.20
N GLY A 32 -5.80 -0.24 0.61
CA GLY A 32 -6.74 -1.35 0.78
C GLY A 32 -7.34 -1.39 2.19
N ALA A 33 -7.52 -2.61 2.70
CA ALA A 33 -8.14 -2.86 4.00
C ALA A 33 -7.37 -2.21 5.17
N LEU A 34 -6.05 -2.36 5.21
CA LEU A 34 -5.20 -1.73 6.21
C LEU A 34 -5.06 -0.22 5.94
N GLY A 35 -4.72 0.16 4.70
CA GLY A 35 -4.39 1.54 4.35
C GLY A 35 -5.53 2.53 4.54
N THR A 36 -6.78 2.13 4.34
CA THR A 36 -7.95 2.98 4.61
C THR A 36 -8.11 3.28 6.10
N VAL A 37 -7.89 2.30 6.98
CA VAL A 37 -7.92 2.49 8.43
C VAL A 37 -6.73 3.32 8.90
N ILE A 38 -5.51 2.99 8.47
CA ILE A 38 -4.28 3.73 8.82
C ILE A 38 -4.42 5.20 8.42
N SER A 39 -4.81 5.46 7.17
CA SER A 39 -4.97 6.82 6.65
C SER A 39 -6.01 7.61 7.44
N ASN A 40 -7.15 7.00 7.78
CA ASN A 40 -8.18 7.61 8.61
C ASN A 40 -7.66 7.94 10.02
N ASN A 41 -6.96 6.99 10.66
CA ASN A 41 -6.45 7.17 12.01
C ASN A 41 -5.39 8.28 12.07
N LEU A 42 -4.41 8.27 11.16
CA LEU A 42 -3.34 9.26 11.13
C LEU A 42 -3.87 10.66 10.75
N ALA A 43 -4.83 10.75 9.83
CA ALA A 43 -5.48 12.01 9.49
C ALA A 43 -6.23 12.60 10.69
N ARG A 44 -6.99 11.79 11.42
CA ARG A 44 -7.71 12.21 12.64
C ARG A 44 -6.78 12.58 13.78
N SER A 45 -5.65 11.88 13.90
CA SER A 45 -4.62 12.17 14.91
C SER A 45 -3.80 13.42 14.59
N GLY A 46 -3.92 13.96 13.37
CA GLY A 46 -3.25 15.20 12.98
C GLY A 46 -1.78 15.00 12.59
N VAL A 47 -1.43 13.90 11.95
CA VAL A 47 -0.15 13.81 11.23
C VAL A 47 -0.18 14.79 10.08
N GLY A 48 0.77 15.75 10.07
CA GLY A 48 0.69 16.95 9.25
C GLY A 48 0.73 16.75 7.75
N TYR A 49 1.37 15.67 7.30
CA TYR A 49 1.44 15.30 5.89
C TYR A 49 1.26 13.79 5.72
N LEU A 50 0.31 13.40 4.86
CA LEU A 50 0.07 12.01 4.48
C LEU A 50 0.24 11.85 2.97
N ARG A 51 1.13 10.95 2.53
CA ARG A 51 1.21 10.49 1.16
C ARG A 51 0.56 9.11 1.07
N ILE A 52 -0.48 8.98 0.27
CA ILE A 52 -1.24 7.74 0.08
C ILE A 52 -0.96 7.22 -1.32
N ILE A 53 -0.45 6.00 -1.42
CA ILE A 53 -0.05 5.39 -2.67
C ILE A 53 -0.89 4.14 -2.91
N ASP A 54 -1.59 4.10 -4.03
CA ASP A 54 -2.28 2.89 -4.48
C ASP A 54 -2.38 2.88 -6.00
N ARG A 55 -2.33 1.70 -6.59
CA ARG A 55 -2.39 1.50 -8.04
C ARG A 55 -3.79 1.18 -8.56
N ASP A 56 -4.71 0.80 -7.66
CA ASP A 56 -6.01 0.23 -8.00
C ASP A 56 -7.15 1.25 -7.97
N TYR A 57 -8.28 0.83 -8.51
CA TYR A 57 -9.58 1.48 -8.34
C TYR A 57 -10.49 0.67 -7.42
N ILE A 58 -11.62 1.28 -7.02
CA ILE A 58 -12.54 0.69 -6.04
C ILE A 58 -13.48 -0.29 -6.72
N GLU A 59 -13.74 -1.42 -6.08
CA GLU A 59 -14.67 -2.48 -6.51
C GLU A 59 -15.64 -2.82 -5.39
N ILE A 60 -16.83 -3.34 -5.76
CA ILE A 60 -17.86 -3.72 -4.79
C ILE A 60 -17.36 -4.70 -3.73
N SER A 61 -16.49 -5.64 -4.12
CA SER A 61 -15.85 -6.61 -3.22
C SER A 61 -14.91 -5.98 -2.19
N ASN A 62 -14.55 -4.71 -2.35
CA ASN A 62 -13.69 -3.98 -1.43
C ASN A 62 -14.45 -3.40 -0.24
N LEU A 63 -15.73 -3.04 -0.44
CA LEU A 63 -16.51 -2.27 0.53
C LEU A 63 -16.68 -2.95 1.90
N GLN A 64 -16.65 -4.28 1.93
CA GLN A 64 -16.80 -5.03 3.18
C GLN A 64 -15.64 -4.81 4.18
N ARG A 65 -14.47 -4.28 3.73
CA ARG A 65 -13.29 -4.08 4.58
C ARG A 65 -12.50 -2.79 4.34
N GLN A 66 -12.77 -2.04 3.27
CA GLN A 66 -12.06 -0.79 2.94
C GLN A 66 -12.91 0.41 3.37
N ILE A 67 -12.81 0.79 4.64
CA ILE A 67 -13.76 1.64 5.37
C ILE A 67 -13.90 3.09 4.87
N LEU A 68 -12.97 3.58 4.05
CA LEU A 68 -13.06 4.93 3.49
C LEU A 68 -13.96 5.00 2.24
N PHE A 69 -14.33 3.85 1.67
CA PHE A 69 -15.01 3.81 0.38
C PHE A 69 -16.49 3.44 0.51
N ASP A 70 -17.28 3.92 -0.43
CA ASP A 70 -18.70 3.63 -0.56
C ASP A 70 -19.11 3.38 -2.02
N GLU A 71 -20.39 3.13 -2.24
CA GLU A 71 -20.94 2.82 -3.57
C GLU A 71 -20.82 4.01 -4.54
N GLU A 72 -20.90 5.27 -4.05
CA GLU A 72 -20.72 6.47 -4.87
C GLU A 72 -19.30 6.54 -5.47
N ASP A 73 -18.28 6.10 -4.74
CA ASP A 73 -16.91 6.04 -5.27
C ASP A 73 -16.77 5.05 -6.42
N ILE A 74 -17.55 3.93 -6.39
CA ILE A 74 -17.58 2.92 -7.45
C ILE A 74 -18.30 3.48 -8.68
N GLU A 75 -19.45 4.12 -8.50
CA GLU A 75 -20.22 4.75 -9.58
C GLU A 75 -19.37 5.79 -10.31
N ASN A 76 -18.61 6.57 -9.55
CA ASN A 76 -17.67 7.58 -10.07
C ASN A 76 -16.37 6.98 -10.62
N ASN A 77 -16.17 5.66 -10.53
CA ASN A 77 -14.96 4.95 -10.97
C ASN A 77 -13.68 5.61 -10.43
N LEU A 78 -13.62 5.90 -9.13
CA LEU A 78 -12.47 6.58 -8.53
C LEU A 78 -11.33 5.60 -8.25
N PRO A 79 -10.07 6.01 -8.54
CA PRO A 79 -8.90 5.34 -7.98
C PRO A 79 -8.89 5.42 -6.45
N LYS A 80 -8.45 4.36 -5.77
CA LYS A 80 -8.45 4.27 -4.30
C LYS A 80 -7.75 5.45 -3.64
N ALA A 81 -6.55 5.81 -4.08
CA ALA A 81 -5.78 6.92 -3.52
C ALA A 81 -6.52 8.26 -3.63
N ILE A 82 -7.21 8.52 -4.76
CA ILE A 82 -7.98 9.75 -5.00
C ILE A 82 -9.22 9.81 -4.11
N ALA A 83 -9.98 8.72 -4.02
CA ALA A 83 -11.16 8.65 -3.15
C ALA A 83 -10.78 8.87 -1.69
N ALA A 84 -9.70 8.22 -1.23
CA ALA A 84 -9.16 8.41 0.11
C ALA A 84 -8.80 9.88 0.38
N GLU A 85 -8.02 10.52 -0.51
CA GLU A 85 -7.68 11.93 -0.38
C GLU A 85 -8.91 12.82 -0.24
N LYS A 86 -9.91 12.65 -1.13
CA LYS A 86 -11.15 13.45 -1.10
C LYS A 86 -11.89 13.32 0.23
N LYS A 87 -12.01 12.10 0.77
CA LYS A 87 -12.72 11.85 2.03
C LYS A 87 -11.92 12.33 3.24
N LEU A 88 -10.63 12.08 3.26
CA LEU A 88 -9.76 12.50 4.37
C LEU A 88 -9.63 14.02 4.47
N ARG A 89 -9.63 14.75 3.36
CA ARG A 89 -9.69 16.23 3.35
C ARG A 89 -10.98 16.75 3.98
N LYS A 90 -12.11 16.05 3.83
CA LYS A 90 -13.36 16.39 4.52
C LYS A 90 -13.29 16.07 6.03
N ILE A 91 -12.54 15.04 6.42
CA ILE A 91 -12.32 14.63 7.82
C ILE A 91 -11.41 15.62 8.53
N ASN A 92 -10.27 15.99 7.91
CA ASN A 92 -9.30 16.91 8.48
C ASN A 92 -8.69 17.83 7.42
N SER A 93 -9.20 19.05 7.32
CA SER A 93 -8.74 20.05 6.36
C SER A 93 -7.46 20.78 6.79
N SER A 94 -6.97 20.53 8.03
CA SER A 94 -5.79 21.23 8.57
C SER A 94 -4.46 20.54 8.28
N ILE A 95 -4.50 19.35 7.68
CA ILE A 95 -3.31 18.59 7.27
C ILE A 95 -3.20 18.55 5.74
N TYR A 96 -2.01 18.24 5.24
CA TYR A 96 -1.82 18.04 3.81
C TYR A 96 -1.91 16.57 3.44
N ILE A 97 -2.70 16.26 2.41
CA ILE A 97 -2.88 14.90 1.92
C ILE A 97 -2.54 14.89 0.44
N GLU A 98 -1.65 13.99 0.06
CA GLU A 98 -1.20 13.76 -1.30
C GLU A 98 -1.54 12.35 -1.73
N SER A 99 -2.27 12.20 -2.82
CA SER A 99 -2.55 10.90 -3.46
C SER A 99 -1.62 10.63 -4.62
N ARG A 100 -1.17 9.37 -4.76
CA ARG A 100 -0.36 8.89 -5.87
C ARG A 100 -0.97 7.62 -6.44
N ILE A 101 -1.42 7.68 -7.69
CA ILE A 101 -1.93 6.51 -8.43
C ILE A 101 -0.74 5.88 -9.13
N THR A 102 -0.05 4.97 -8.45
CA THR A 102 1.13 4.32 -9.04
C THR A 102 1.36 2.94 -8.43
N ASP A 103 1.97 2.06 -9.21
CA ASP A 103 2.53 0.80 -8.72
C ASP A 103 3.89 1.05 -8.10
N VAL A 104 4.08 0.59 -6.85
CA VAL A 104 5.35 0.76 -6.14
C VAL A 104 6.33 -0.31 -6.60
N ASN A 105 7.50 0.13 -7.07
CA ASN A 105 8.54 -0.74 -7.62
C ASN A 105 9.95 -0.17 -7.35
N SER A 106 10.98 -0.92 -7.73
CA SER A 106 12.39 -0.55 -7.48
C SER A 106 12.80 0.78 -8.11
N LYS A 107 12.13 1.24 -9.18
CA LYS A 107 12.47 2.50 -9.86
C LYS A 107 11.89 3.75 -9.18
N ASN A 108 10.78 3.62 -8.44
CA ASN A 108 10.06 4.77 -7.91
C ASN A 108 10.00 4.85 -6.39
N ILE A 109 10.21 3.74 -5.66
CA ILE A 109 10.02 3.70 -4.20
C ILE A 109 10.94 4.70 -3.46
N GLU A 110 12.16 4.91 -3.93
CA GLU A 110 13.09 5.87 -3.32
C GLU A 110 12.53 7.30 -3.36
N GLY A 111 12.04 7.74 -4.52
CA GLY A 111 11.40 9.05 -4.66
C GLY A 111 10.07 9.16 -3.89
N LEU A 112 9.34 8.06 -3.73
CA LEU A 112 8.10 8.01 -2.97
C LEU A 112 8.32 8.09 -1.46
N CYS A 113 9.44 7.58 -0.95
CA CYS A 113 9.75 7.55 0.49
C CYS A 113 10.70 8.67 0.95
N THR A 114 11.47 9.27 0.05
CA THR A 114 12.40 10.36 0.41
C THR A 114 11.67 11.53 1.09
N GLY A 115 12.23 11.96 2.23
CA GLY A 115 11.70 13.07 3.02
C GLY A 115 10.48 12.73 3.87
N MET A 116 10.14 11.45 4.00
CA MET A 116 9.13 10.96 4.94
C MET A 116 9.77 10.60 6.28
N ASP A 117 9.02 10.75 7.38
CA ASP A 117 9.46 10.39 8.72
C ASP A 117 9.15 8.93 9.07
N ILE A 118 8.18 8.31 8.36
CA ILE A 118 7.76 6.92 8.57
C ILE A 118 7.09 6.35 7.31
N ILE A 119 7.22 5.03 7.12
CA ILE A 119 6.52 4.26 6.11
C ILE A 119 5.52 3.32 6.79
N LEU A 120 4.29 3.25 6.30
CA LEU A 120 3.25 2.32 6.74
C LEU A 120 3.01 1.29 5.64
N ASP A 121 3.10 0.02 5.99
CA ASP A 121 2.82 -1.09 5.08
C ASP A 121 1.33 -1.42 5.10
N ALA A 122 0.65 -1.13 4.02
CA ALA A 122 -0.74 -1.54 3.81
C ALA A 122 -0.88 -2.38 2.55
N THR A 123 0.19 -3.09 2.19
CA THR A 123 0.26 -3.93 0.98
C THR A 123 -0.28 -5.33 1.25
N ASP A 124 -0.68 -6.00 0.18
CA ASP A 124 -1.17 -7.39 0.18
C ASP A 124 -0.16 -8.38 -0.43
N ASN A 125 1.05 -7.93 -0.75
CA ASN A 125 2.05 -8.79 -1.39
C ASN A 125 3.43 -8.68 -0.75
N LEU A 126 4.11 -9.82 -0.67
CA LEU A 126 5.41 -9.94 -0.03
C LEU A 126 6.54 -9.21 -0.77
N GLN A 127 6.49 -9.15 -2.09
CA GLN A 127 7.55 -8.50 -2.88
C GLN A 127 7.66 -7.01 -2.54
N THR A 128 6.51 -6.31 -2.48
CA THR A 128 6.49 -4.90 -2.06
C THR A 128 6.97 -4.74 -0.62
N ARG A 129 6.68 -5.68 0.28
CA ARG A 129 7.18 -5.65 1.67
C ARG A 129 8.69 -5.75 1.76
N TYR A 130 9.30 -6.65 0.99
CA TYR A 130 10.77 -6.73 0.94
C TYR A 130 11.37 -5.46 0.32
N LEU A 131 10.71 -4.87 -0.66
CA LEU A 131 11.13 -3.59 -1.26
C LEU A 131 11.04 -2.44 -0.24
N ILE A 132 9.96 -2.38 0.55
CA ILE A 132 9.80 -1.43 1.67
C ILE A 132 10.93 -1.63 2.70
N ASN A 133 11.24 -2.88 3.04
CA ASN A 133 12.32 -3.18 3.96
C ASN A 133 13.69 -2.67 3.47
N ASP A 134 14.00 -2.92 2.22
CA ASP A 134 15.26 -2.47 1.61
C ASP A 134 15.36 -0.94 1.64
N ILE A 135 14.30 -0.23 1.20
CA ILE A 135 14.32 1.22 1.17
C ILE A 135 14.32 1.85 2.56
N SER A 136 13.63 1.26 3.52
CA SER A 136 13.61 1.69 4.92
C SER A 136 15.04 1.68 5.50
N ILE A 137 15.77 0.59 5.34
CA ILE A 137 17.17 0.48 5.82
C ILE A 137 18.08 1.44 5.04
N LYS A 138 17.96 1.50 3.70
CA LYS A 138 18.77 2.39 2.84
C LYS A 138 18.61 3.87 3.21
N LEU A 139 17.38 4.33 3.42
CA LEU A 139 17.07 5.73 3.73
C LEU A 139 17.07 6.03 5.24
N ASN A 140 17.27 5.01 6.09
CA ASN A 140 17.17 5.11 7.54
C ASN A 140 15.81 5.67 8.01
N ILE A 141 14.72 5.24 7.37
CA ILE A 141 13.34 5.63 7.68
C ILE A 141 12.67 4.46 8.38
N PRO A 142 12.12 4.62 9.60
CA PRO A 142 11.36 3.55 10.26
C PRO A 142 10.10 3.19 9.48
N TRP A 143 9.67 1.93 9.60
CA TRP A 143 8.41 1.49 9.05
C TRP A 143 7.66 0.52 9.97
N VAL A 144 6.36 0.46 9.82
CA VAL A 144 5.54 -0.50 10.54
C VAL A 144 5.02 -1.53 9.55
N TYR A 145 5.32 -2.79 9.84
CA TYR A 145 4.83 -3.95 9.13
C TYR A 145 3.49 -4.39 9.67
N GLY A 146 2.51 -4.56 8.80
CA GLY A 146 1.22 -5.17 9.08
C GLY A 146 0.91 -6.29 8.10
N GLY A 147 0.48 -7.44 8.61
CA GLY A 147 0.05 -8.58 7.80
C GLY A 147 -1.26 -9.13 8.32
N VAL A 148 -2.19 -9.49 7.42
CA VAL A 148 -3.48 -10.08 7.79
C VAL A 148 -3.83 -11.23 6.85
N ILE A 149 -4.43 -12.27 7.39
CA ILE A 149 -4.99 -13.40 6.63
C ILE A 149 -6.08 -14.09 7.47
N GLY A 150 -7.23 -14.40 6.89
CA GLY A 150 -8.34 -15.01 7.62
C GLY A 150 -8.78 -14.17 8.80
N SER A 151 -8.61 -14.71 10.00
CA SER A 151 -8.85 -14.06 11.31
C SER A 151 -7.56 -13.64 12.01
N SER A 152 -6.40 -13.93 11.39
CA SER A 152 -5.08 -13.70 12.00
C SER A 152 -4.44 -12.45 11.48
N GLY A 153 -3.60 -11.83 12.32
CA GLY A 153 -2.84 -10.64 12.00
C GLY A 153 -1.49 -10.59 12.69
N MET A 154 -0.59 -9.82 12.12
CA MET A 154 0.76 -9.60 12.64
C MET A 154 1.10 -8.12 12.57
N VAL A 155 1.83 -7.62 13.58
CA VAL A 155 2.38 -6.25 13.61
C VAL A 155 3.81 -6.28 14.12
N HIS A 156 4.69 -5.60 13.42
CA HIS A 156 6.07 -5.40 13.86
C HIS A 156 6.57 -4.01 13.50
N THR A 157 7.30 -3.39 14.41
CA THR A 157 7.87 -2.06 14.19
C THR A 157 9.35 -2.19 13.83
N ILE A 158 9.69 -1.80 12.61
CA ILE A 158 11.07 -1.82 12.12
C ILE A 158 11.67 -0.41 12.22
N ILE A 159 12.62 -0.27 13.13
CA ILE A 159 13.45 0.93 13.25
C ILE A 159 14.85 0.53 12.78
N PRO A 160 15.37 1.10 11.69
CA PRO A 160 16.66 0.73 11.13
C PRO A 160 17.76 0.65 12.19
N HIS A 161 18.49 -0.47 12.22
CA HIS A 161 19.59 -0.77 13.14
C HIS A 161 19.23 -0.88 14.64
N ILE A 162 17.94 -0.73 15.03
CA ILE A 162 17.47 -0.79 16.40
C ILE A 162 16.60 -2.03 16.64
N THR A 163 15.70 -2.34 15.71
CA THR A 163 14.85 -3.54 15.76
C THR A 163 15.18 -4.48 14.61
N PRO A 164 14.83 -5.78 14.70
CA PRO A 164 14.97 -6.71 13.58
C PRO A 164 14.23 -6.20 12.33
N CYS A 165 14.84 -6.31 11.16
CA CYS A 165 14.20 -5.98 9.91
C CYS A 165 13.37 -7.17 9.37
N LEU A 166 12.59 -6.98 8.32
CA LEU A 166 11.78 -8.04 7.72
C LEU A 166 12.62 -9.27 7.31
N ARG A 167 13.85 -9.05 6.81
CA ARG A 167 14.79 -10.13 6.44
C ARG A 167 15.37 -10.87 7.64
N CYS A 168 15.35 -10.28 8.82
CA CYS A 168 15.65 -11.01 10.07
C CYS A 168 14.50 -11.94 10.46
N MET A 169 13.24 -11.54 10.22
CA MET A 169 12.05 -12.37 10.47
C MET A 169 11.88 -13.47 9.42
N PHE A 170 11.98 -13.08 8.15
CA PHE A 170 11.77 -13.95 6.98
C PHE A 170 13.01 -13.91 6.08
N PRO A 171 14.04 -14.74 6.40
CA PRO A 171 15.32 -14.73 5.68
C PRO A 171 15.20 -15.10 4.22
N GLU A 172 14.27 -15.99 3.88
CA GLU A 172 14.02 -16.44 2.52
C GLU A 172 12.82 -15.71 1.91
N ILE A 173 12.94 -15.34 0.64
CA ILE A 173 11.82 -14.78 -0.11
C ILE A 173 11.06 -15.95 -0.73
N PRO A 174 9.79 -16.19 -0.33
CA PRO A 174 9.02 -17.28 -0.89
C PRO A 174 8.83 -17.10 -2.41
N PRO A 175 8.81 -18.20 -3.18
CA PRO A 175 8.43 -18.14 -4.59
C PRO A 175 7.04 -17.50 -4.78
N ILE A 176 6.85 -16.79 -5.89
CA ILE A 176 5.56 -16.19 -6.21
C ILE A 176 4.47 -17.26 -6.25
N GLY A 177 3.37 -17.03 -5.53
CA GLY A 177 2.23 -17.95 -5.48
C GLY A 177 2.38 -19.14 -4.54
N SER A 178 3.48 -19.24 -3.77
CA SER A 178 3.70 -20.33 -2.80
C SER A 178 3.10 -20.08 -1.42
N THR A 179 2.62 -18.87 -1.16
CA THR A 179 2.03 -18.47 0.13
C THR A 179 0.54 -18.22 -0.01
N GLU A 180 -0.18 -18.51 1.06
CA GLU A 180 -1.59 -18.14 1.17
C GLU A 180 -1.74 -16.61 1.13
N THR A 181 -2.86 -16.16 0.55
CA THR A 181 -3.18 -14.74 0.42
C THR A 181 -4.60 -14.47 0.90
N CYS A 182 -4.95 -13.21 1.15
CA CYS A 182 -6.33 -12.83 1.46
C CYS A 182 -7.34 -13.25 0.37
N ASP A 183 -6.88 -13.39 -0.87
CA ASP A 183 -7.73 -13.79 -1.98
C ASP A 183 -7.97 -15.31 -2.03
N THR A 184 -7.06 -16.12 -1.46
CA THR A 184 -7.21 -17.58 -1.41
C THR A 184 -7.89 -18.08 -0.14
N VAL A 185 -7.67 -17.42 0.99
CA VAL A 185 -8.18 -17.81 2.33
C VAL A 185 -9.30 -16.89 2.82
N GLY A 186 -9.39 -15.68 2.26
CA GLY A 186 -10.27 -14.63 2.74
C GLY A 186 -9.66 -13.81 3.88
N VAL A 187 -10.37 -12.77 4.32
CA VAL A 187 -9.98 -11.95 5.46
C VAL A 187 -11.18 -11.26 6.07
N LEU A 188 -11.25 -11.25 7.40
CA LEU A 188 -12.29 -10.54 8.14
C LEU A 188 -11.95 -9.05 8.25
N ASN A 189 -12.96 -8.18 8.17
CA ASN A 189 -12.76 -6.74 8.34
C ASN A 189 -12.29 -6.36 9.75
N SER A 190 -12.67 -7.13 10.75
CA SER A 190 -12.31 -6.89 12.15
C SER A 190 -10.81 -7.00 12.36
N ILE A 191 -10.15 -8.05 11.83
CA ILE A 191 -8.71 -8.20 11.99
C ILE A 191 -7.93 -7.11 11.24
N THR A 192 -8.40 -6.72 10.04
CA THR A 192 -7.77 -5.63 9.30
C THR A 192 -7.83 -4.31 10.06
N SER A 193 -8.95 -4.03 10.73
CA SER A 193 -9.14 -2.83 11.54
C SER A 193 -8.23 -2.83 12.78
N ILE A 194 -8.09 -3.98 13.46
CA ILE A 194 -7.24 -4.11 14.64
C ILE A 194 -5.77 -3.92 14.26
N VAL A 195 -5.28 -4.66 13.27
CA VAL A 195 -3.89 -4.56 12.80
C VAL A 195 -3.56 -3.13 12.37
N ALA A 196 -4.39 -2.52 11.52
CA ALA A 196 -4.19 -1.16 11.06
C ALA A 196 -4.23 -0.11 12.18
N SER A 197 -5.05 -0.33 13.23
CA SER A 197 -5.07 0.53 14.41
C SER A 197 -3.80 0.39 15.23
N MET A 198 -3.27 -0.83 15.36
CA MET A 198 -1.98 -1.07 16.02
C MET A 198 -0.83 -0.42 15.23
N GLU A 199 -0.80 -0.58 13.91
CA GLU A 199 0.19 0.10 13.05
C GLU A 199 0.12 1.62 13.20
N SER A 200 -1.09 2.19 13.23
CA SER A 200 -1.29 3.63 13.43
C SER A 200 -0.73 4.08 14.78
N MET A 201 -0.94 3.30 15.83
CA MET A 201 -0.41 3.63 17.17
C MET A 201 1.11 3.54 17.21
N GLU A 202 1.71 2.50 16.62
CA GLU A 202 3.17 2.36 16.51
C GLU A 202 3.77 3.54 15.74
N ALA A 203 3.13 3.94 14.64
CA ALA A 203 3.54 5.11 13.89
C ALA A 203 3.51 6.39 14.75
N MET A 204 2.45 6.63 15.49
CA MET A 204 2.34 7.79 16.37
C MET A 204 3.45 7.81 17.45
N LYS A 205 3.76 6.66 18.08
CA LYS A 205 4.86 6.55 19.04
C LYS A 205 6.19 6.98 18.42
N ILE A 206 6.50 6.50 17.21
CA ILE A 206 7.72 6.89 16.49
C ILE A 206 7.74 8.38 16.17
N LEU A 207 6.63 8.91 15.64
CA LEU A 207 6.53 10.29 15.21
C LEU A 207 6.61 11.32 16.35
N ILE A 208 6.28 10.91 17.59
CA ILE A 208 6.45 11.74 18.79
C ILE A 208 7.75 11.44 19.56
N ASP A 209 8.69 10.67 18.96
CA ASP A 209 9.97 10.25 19.51
C ASP A 209 9.89 9.27 20.71
N ARG A 210 8.79 8.54 20.87
CA ARG A 210 8.61 7.50 21.90
C ARG A 210 8.99 6.10 21.38
N LYS A 211 10.20 6.00 20.82
CA LYS A 211 10.76 4.72 20.31
C LYS A 211 10.96 3.66 21.41
N ASP A 212 11.00 4.09 22.66
CA ASP A 212 11.04 3.22 23.85
C ASP A 212 9.74 2.43 24.07
N ALA A 213 8.62 2.96 23.60
CA ALA A 213 7.27 2.43 23.81
C ALA A 213 6.74 1.56 22.64
N VAL A 214 7.52 1.36 21.57
CA VAL A 214 7.09 0.52 20.46
C VAL A 214 7.06 -0.96 20.82
N ILE A 215 6.31 -1.73 20.03
CA ILE A 215 6.26 -3.19 20.12
C ILE A 215 7.67 -3.76 19.96
N LYS A 216 8.10 -4.56 20.96
CA LYS A 216 9.39 -5.26 20.96
C LYS A 216 9.16 -6.69 20.52
N GLY A 217 9.42 -7.01 19.28
CA GLY A 217 9.15 -8.31 18.67
C GLY A 217 8.02 -8.28 17.66
N LEU A 218 7.50 -9.44 17.29
CA LEU A 218 6.35 -9.61 16.41
C LEU A 218 5.11 -9.88 17.25
N LEU A 219 4.14 -8.99 17.21
CA LEU A 219 2.82 -9.26 17.76
C LEU A 219 2.03 -10.08 16.76
N TYR A 220 1.70 -11.31 17.13
CA TYR A 220 0.74 -12.18 16.44
C TYR A 220 -0.60 -12.15 17.14
N MET A 221 -1.67 -12.21 16.41
CA MET A 221 -3.02 -12.30 16.94
C MET A 221 -3.93 -13.15 16.04
N ASP A 222 -4.80 -13.95 16.64
CA ASP A 222 -5.93 -14.60 15.99
C ASP A 222 -7.21 -14.25 16.75
N ILE A 223 -8.01 -13.37 16.17
CA ILE A 223 -9.21 -12.83 16.85
C ILE A 223 -10.38 -13.81 16.88
N TRP A 224 -10.37 -14.84 16.03
CA TRP A 224 -11.41 -15.89 16.07
C TRP A 224 -11.25 -16.80 17.29
N ASN A 225 -9.98 -17.14 17.59
CA ASN A 225 -9.63 -17.98 18.72
C ASN A 225 -9.29 -17.19 19.99
N ASN A 226 -9.29 -15.83 19.95
CA ASN A 226 -8.85 -14.93 21.01
C ASN A 226 -7.42 -15.20 21.47
N ASP A 227 -6.53 -15.49 20.54
CA ASP A 227 -5.14 -15.77 20.79
C ASP A 227 -4.27 -14.54 20.48
N PHE A 228 -3.35 -14.19 21.39
CA PHE A 228 -2.46 -13.03 21.28
C PHE A 228 -1.09 -13.44 21.80
N GLU A 229 -0.09 -13.37 20.94
CA GLU A 229 1.26 -13.80 21.27
C GLU A 229 2.29 -12.72 20.89
N MET A 230 3.27 -12.50 21.75
CA MET A 230 4.44 -11.68 21.48
C MET A 230 5.63 -12.58 21.20
N ILE A 231 6.03 -12.66 19.94
CA ILE A 231 7.16 -13.49 19.49
C ILE A 231 8.42 -12.64 19.57
N ASP A 232 9.38 -13.12 20.37
CA ASP A 232 10.68 -12.45 20.50
C ASP A 232 11.49 -12.57 19.20
N LEU A 233 11.99 -11.44 18.71
CA LEU A 233 12.79 -11.36 17.52
C LEU A 233 14.17 -10.81 17.82
N LYS A 234 15.20 -11.31 17.14
CA LYS A 234 16.58 -10.86 17.29
C LYS A 234 17.13 -10.33 15.97
N ILE A 235 17.94 -9.29 16.07
CA ILE A 235 18.71 -8.81 14.92
C ILE A 235 19.73 -9.87 14.53
N ASP A 236 19.67 -10.33 13.29
CA ASP A 236 20.73 -11.17 12.73
C ASP A 236 21.85 -10.27 12.19
N LYS A 237 23.04 -10.37 12.79
CA LYS A 237 24.24 -9.63 12.35
C LYS A 237 24.67 -10.02 10.92
N ASN A 238 24.30 -11.19 10.45
CA ASN A 238 24.59 -11.69 9.11
C ASN A 238 23.46 -11.36 8.09
N CYS A 239 22.38 -10.72 8.53
CA CYS A 239 21.28 -10.33 7.66
C CYS A 239 21.80 -9.56 6.44
N THR A 240 21.39 -9.97 5.26
CA THR A 240 21.83 -9.34 4.00
C THR A 240 21.46 -7.87 3.95
N VAL A 241 20.29 -7.49 4.46
CA VAL A 241 19.78 -6.11 4.40
C VAL A 241 20.31 -5.27 5.56
N CYS A 242 19.87 -5.48 6.79
CA CYS A 242 20.23 -4.60 7.91
C CYS A 242 21.65 -4.84 8.47
N GLY A 243 22.23 -6.03 8.23
CA GLY A 243 23.60 -6.35 8.66
C GLY A 243 24.66 -5.99 7.61
N LYS A 244 24.38 -6.26 6.32
CA LYS A 244 25.35 -6.12 5.22
C LYS A 244 25.05 -4.98 4.25
N ASN A 245 23.91 -4.29 4.38
CA ASN A 245 23.45 -3.24 3.46
C ASN A 245 23.37 -3.71 1.98
N GLN A 246 22.96 -4.96 1.76
CA GLN A 246 22.76 -5.53 0.43
C GLN A 246 21.28 -5.47 0.09
N PHE A 247 20.90 -4.63 -0.86
CA PHE A 247 19.52 -4.32 -1.22
C PHE A 247 19.15 -5.05 -2.52
N GLU A 248 18.96 -6.37 -2.40
CA GLU A 248 18.73 -7.24 -3.56
C GLU A 248 17.46 -6.85 -4.33
N ILE A 249 16.37 -6.56 -3.61
CA ILE A 249 15.07 -6.26 -4.24
C ILE A 249 15.07 -4.88 -4.90
N LEU A 250 15.74 -3.89 -4.32
CA LEU A 250 15.93 -2.59 -4.98
C LEU A 250 16.72 -2.69 -6.28
N ASN A 251 17.59 -3.68 -6.40
CA ASN A 251 18.46 -3.87 -7.56
C ASN A 251 17.87 -4.85 -8.59
N THR A 252 16.69 -5.45 -8.33
CA THR A 252 16.03 -6.30 -9.32
C THR A 252 15.56 -5.51 -10.53
N THR A 253 15.62 -6.15 -11.69
CA THR A 253 15.07 -5.58 -12.91
C THR A 253 13.54 -5.47 -12.78
N PHE A 254 13.03 -4.34 -13.23
CA PHE A 254 11.60 -4.08 -13.26
C PHE A 254 10.93 -5.01 -14.28
N ASP A 255 9.98 -5.81 -13.83
CA ASP A 255 9.20 -6.67 -14.70
C ASP A 255 8.13 -5.87 -15.44
N GLU A 256 8.14 -5.97 -16.78
CA GLU A 256 7.14 -5.34 -17.65
C GLU A 256 5.74 -5.91 -17.45
N ALA A 257 5.62 -7.14 -16.99
CA ALA A 257 4.36 -7.83 -16.75
C ALA A 257 4.39 -8.52 -15.40
N VAL A 258 3.42 -8.20 -14.55
CA VAL A 258 3.32 -8.73 -13.19
C VAL A 258 1.96 -9.36 -12.97
N TYR A 259 1.93 -10.55 -12.38
CA TYR A 259 0.68 -11.17 -11.91
C TYR A 259 0.13 -10.36 -10.72
N LEU A 260 -1.17 -10.07 -10.77
CA LEU A 260 -1.88 -9.54 -9.62
C LEU A 260 -2.47 -10.71 -8.83
N CYS A 261 -2.05 -10.86 -7.58
CA CYS A 261 -2.50 -11.94 -6.71
C CYS A 261 -4.03 -12.02 -6.66
N GLY A 262 -4.57 -13.26 -6.76
CA GLY A 262 -5.97 -13.58 -6.52
C GLY A 262 -7.00 -13.15 -7.57
N LYS A 263 -6.62 -12.41 -8.63
CA LYS A 263 -7.60 -11.78 -9.53
C LYS A 263 -7.66 -12.33 -10.96
N ASN A 264 -6.96 -13.44 -11.28
CA ASN A 264 -6.81 -13.85 -12.68
C ASN A 264 -6.54 -12.62 -13.58
N SER A 265 -5.53 -11.83 -13.17
CA SER A 265 -5.26 -10.52 -13.74
C SER A 265 -3.76 -10.29 -13.87
N ILE A 266 -3.38 -9.60 -14.94
CA ILE A 266 -2.00 -9.25 -15.24
C ILE A 266 -1.91 -7.74 -15.36
N GLN A 267 -0.91 -7.14 -14.72
CA GLN A 267 -0.54 -5.77 -14.94
C GLN A 267 0.61 -5.71 -15.95
N ILE A 268 0.45 -4.88 -16.97
CA ILE A 268 1.52 -4.51 -17.91
C ILE A 268 2.01 -3.11 -17.54
N ASN A 269 3.31 -3.01 -17.35
CA ASN A 269 4.01 -1.76 -17.06
C ASN A 269 4.76 -1.34 -18.34
N PRO A 270 4.46 -0.18 -18.93
CA PRO A 270 5.08 0.22 -20.19
C PRO A 270 6.56 0.57 -20.01
N LEU A 271 7.35 0.29 -21.03
CA LEU A 271 8.76 0.75 -21.11
C LEU A 271 8.84 2.26 -21.31
N GLN A 272 7.87 2.85 -21.99
CA GLN A 272 7.78 4.30 -22.28
C GLN A 272 6.61 4.94 -21.54
N LYS A 273 6.86 6.11 -20.94
CA LYS A 273 5.97 6.77 -19.98
C LYS A 273 4.77 7.54 -20.56
N SER A 274 4.52 7.57 -21.85
CA SER A 274 3.40 8.35 -22.39
C SER A 274 2.67 7.62 -23.50
N VAL A 275 1.43 7.26 -23.21
CA VAL A 275 0.49 6.79 -24.24
C VAL A 275 -0.45 7.96 -24.56
N SER A 276 -0.56 8.32 -25.84
CA SER A 276 -1.52 9.34 -26.26
C SER A 276 -2.95 8.82 -26.09
N THR A 277 -3.64 9.35 -25.10
CA THR A 277 -5.05 9.02 -24.80
C THR A 277 -5.94 9.18 -26.04
N GLU A 278 -5.73 10.26 -26.78
CA GLU A 278 -6.51 10.55 -28.00
C GLU A 278 -6.28 9.48 -29.06
N SER A 279 -5.04 9.02 -29.25
CA SER A 279 -4.72 7.93 -30.18
C SER A 279 -5.43 6.63 -29.81
N ILE A 280 -5.47 6.30 -28.49
CA ILE A 280 -6.18 5.09 -28.02
C ILE A 280 -7.67 5.21 -28.25
N VAL A 281 -8.29 6.33 -27.87
CA VAL A 281 -9.73 6.56 -28.09
C VAL A 281 -10.09 6.48 -29.56
N ASN A 282 -9.29 7.07 -30.45
CA ASN A 282 -9.52 7.00 -31.89
C ASN A 282 -9.41 5.56 -32.42
N ARG A 283 -8.45 4.78 -31.91
CA ARG A 283 -8.30 3.35 -32.25
C ARG A 283 -9.50 2.53 -31.79
N LEU A 284 -9.97 2.72 -30.54
CA LEU A 284 -11.14 2.00 -30.02
C LEU A 284 -12.40 2.33 -30.83
N LYS A 285 -12.60 3.60 -31.19
CA LYS A 285 -13.71 4.02 -32.08
C LYS A 285 -13.62 3.39 -33.47
N ALA A 286 -12.41 3.35 -34.04
CA ALA A 286 -12.21 2.75 -35.38
C ALA A 286 -12.46 1.23 -35.41
N LEU A 287 -12.31 0.58 -34.25
CA LEU A 287 -12.56 -0.87 -34.05
C LEU A 287 -13.97 -1.17 -33.54
N ASP A 288 -14.83 -0.16 -33.37
CA ASP A 288 -16.19 -0.28 -32.82
C ASP A 288 -16.21 -0.95 -31.43
N ILE A 289 -15.24 -0.58 -30.60
CA ILE A 289 -15.09 -1.10 -29.22
C ILE A 289 -15.67 -0.07 -28.24
N ASP A 290 -16.68 -0.51 -27.46
CA ASP A 290 -17.23 0.28 -26.37
C ASP A 290 -16.21 0.52 -25.26
N TYR A 291 -16.10 1.77 -24.80
CA TYR A 291 -15.21 2.13 -23.72
C TYR A 291 -15.84 3.11 -22.73
N LYS A 292 -15.37 3.06 -21.50
CA LYS A 292 -15.62 4.08 -20.47
C LYS A 292 -14.34 4.85 -20.20
N GLN A 293 -14.43 6.17 -20.10
CA GLN A 293 -13.29 7.03 -19.86
C GLN A 293 -13.60 8.03 -18.76
N ASN A 294 -12.62 8.28 -17.89
CA ASN A 294 -12.61 9.40 -16.95
C ASN A 294 -11.23 10.10 -16.96
N VAL A 295 -10.98 11.01 -16.00
CA VAL A 295 -9.71 11.75 -15.91
C VAL A 295 -8.53 10.90 -15.43
N TYR A 296 -8.71 9.62 -15.13
CA TYR A 296 -7.69 8.73 -14.55
C TYR A 296 -7.34 7.56 -15.45
N PHE A 297 -8.32 7.01 -16.20
CA PHE A 297 -8.12 5.82 -17.02
C PHE A 297 -9.15 5.68 -18.14
N ILE A 298 -8.85 4.77 -19.09
CA ILE A 298 -9.78 4.26 -20.10
C ILE A 298 -10.03 2.79 -19.79
N LYS A 299 -11.30 2.35 -19.76
CA LYS A 299 -11.71 0.97 -19.51
C LYS A 299 -12.53 0.44 -20.66
N PHE A 300 -12.14 -0.71 -21.19
CA PHE A 300 -12.81 -1.35 -22.33
C PHE A 300 -12.67 -2.87 -22.25
N ASN A 301 -13.52 -3.58 -22.99
CA ASN A 301 -13.47 -5.04 -23.09
C ASN A 301 -13.05 -5.45 -24.49
N VAL A 302 -12.17 -6.43 -24.60
CA VAL A 302 -11.78 -7.06 -25.86
C VAL A 302 -11.74 -8.57 -25.66
N GLU A 303 -12.45 -9.28 -26.55
CA GLU A 303 -12.69 -10.71 -26.36
C GLU A 303 -13.37 -10.95 -24.98
N ASP A 304 -12.78 -11.78 -24.13
CA ASP A 304 -13.20 -12.05 -22.74
C ASP A 304 -12.38 -11.27 -21.68
N VAL A 305 -11.44 -10.41 -22.12
CA VAL A 305 -10.52 -9.66 -21.25
C VAL A 305 -10.99 -8.23 -21.06
N GLN A 306 -11.06 -7.79 -19.81
CA GLN A 306 -11.29 -6.39 -19.46
C GLN A 306 -9.96 -5.68 -19.29
N ILE A 307 -9.75 -4.59 -20.01
CA ILE A 307 -8.53 -3.77 -19.95
C ILE A 307 -8.86 -2.44 -19.28
N THR A 308 -8.11 -2.11 -18.25
CA THR A 308 -8.09 -0.77 -17.64
C THR A 308 -6.73 -0.15 -17.90
N LEU A 309 -6.68 0.86 -18.77
CA LEU A 309 -5.47 1.59 -19.15
C LEU A 309 -5.39 2.89 -18.38
N PHE A 310 -4.35 3.08 -17.57
CA PHE A 310 -4.04 4.32 -16.89
C PHE A 310 -3.24 5.27 -17.79
N TYR A 311 -3.31 6.57 -17.52
CA TYR A 311 -2.64 7.58 -18.37
C TYR A 311 -1.12 7.61 -18.23
N ASP A 312 -0.56 6.90 -17.26
CA ASP A 312 0.88 6.60 -17.18
C ASP A 312 1.32 5.47 -18.13
N GLY A 313 0.37 4.90 -18.89
CA GLY A 313 0.58 3.81 -19.83
C GLY A 313 0.45 2.41 -19.20
N ARG A 314 0.38 2.30 -17.90
CA ARG A 314 0.15 1.04 -17.18
C ARG A 314 -1.25 0.50 -17.48
N ALA A 315 -1.37 -0.80 -17.72
CA ALA A 315 -2.65 -1.44 -17.95
C ALA A 315 -2.86 -2.65 -17.04
N ILE A 316 -4.09 -2.81 -16.52
CA ILE A 316 -4.53 -4.00 -15.81
C ILE A 316 -5.47 -4.78 -16.75
N LEU A 317 -5.11 -6.03 -17.02
CA LEU A 317 -5.87 -6.95 -17.85
C LEU A 317 -6.50 -8.00 -16.93
N LYS A 318 -7.83 -8.00 -16.80
CA LYS A 318 -8.60 -8.97 -16.00
C LYS A 318 -9.11 -10.11 -16.88
N ASN A 319 -9.39 -11.25 -16.26
CA ASN A 319 -9.82 -12.49 -16.87
C ASN A 319 -8.73 -13.13 -17.75
N THR A 320 -7.45 -12.91 -17.44
CA THR A 320 -6.34 -13.63 -18.06
C THR A 320 -5.22 -13.87 -17.05
N SER A 321 -4.66 -15.07 -17.08
CA SER A 321 -3.45 -15.47 -16.35
C SER A 321 -2.27 -15.77 -17.30
N ASP A 322 -2.44 -15.53 -18.62
CA ASP A 322 -1.39 -15.72 -19.62
C ASP A 322 -0.69 -14.39 -19.94
N ILE A 323 0.56 -14.24 -19.50
CA ILE A 323 1.39 -13.06 -19.73
C ILE A 323 1.59 -12.79 -21.22
N ASN A 324 1.74 -13.81 -22.05
CA ASN A 324 1.96 -13.65 -23.47
C ASN A 324 0.70 -13.12 -24.16
N ARG A 325 -0.46 -13.65 -23.74
CA ARG A 325 -1.75 -13.11 -24.17
C ARG A 325 -1.94 -11.66 -23.75
N ALA A 326 -1.63 -11.34 -22.49
CA ALA A 326 -1.73 -9.98 -21.98
C ALA A 326 -0.83 -8.99 -22.75
N ARG A 327 0.41 -9.36 -23.02
CA ARG A 327 1.34 -8.56 -23.86
C ARG A 327 0.83 -8.38 -25.27
N SER A 328 0.29 -9.43 -25.89
CA SER A 328 -0.26 -9.36 -27.23
C SER A 328 -1.46 -8.42 -27.30
N LEU A 329 -2.39 -8.50 -26.35
CA LEU A 329 -3.53 -7.59 -26.26
C LEU A 329 -3.10 -6.15 -26.02
N TYR A 330 -2.12 -5.94 -25.11
CA TYR A 330 -1.56 -4.61 -24.85
C TYR A 330 -0.95 -4.02 -26.13
N ALA A 331 -0.07 -4.74 -26.81
CA ALA A 331 0.55 -4.28 -28.07
C ALA A 331 -0.47 -3.99 -29.16
N ARG A 332 -1.52 -4.83 -29.30
CA ARG A 332 -2.54 -4.70 -30.33
C ARG A 332 -3.44 -3.49 -30.11
N TYR A 333 -3.88 -3.22 -28.91
CA TYR A 333 -4.91 -2.19 -28.63
C TYR A 333 -4.33 -0.88 -28.07
N ILE A 334 -3.20 -0.95 -27.37
CA ILE A 334 -2.57 0.21 -26.73
C ILE A 334 -1.33 0.65 -27.52
N GLY A 335 -0.48 -0.29 -27.87
CA GLY A 335 0.78 -0.03 -28.59
C GLY A 335 2.00 -0.19 -27.67
N ASN A 336 3.18 -0.26 -28.30
CA ASN A 336 4.46 -0.34 -27.59
C ASN A 336 4.96 1.06 -27.25
#